data_b109acbdbea56035383db482df2364b5
#
_entry.id   b109acbdbea56035383db482df2364b5
#
_cell.length_a   1.000
_cell.length_b   1.000
_cell.length_c   1.000
_cell.angle_alpha   90.00
_cell.angle_beta   90.00
_cell.angle_gamma   90.00
#
_symmetry.space_group_name_H-M   'P 1'
#
loop_
_entity.id
_entity.type
_entity.pdbx_description
1 polymer ?
#
loop_
_entity_poly.entity_id
_entity_poly.type
_entity_poly.pdbx_seq_one_letter_code
_entity_poly.pdbx_strand_id
1 'polypeptide(L)'
;LVHLARTLRQAESIQRLRDLRSDIHQLVDSMLAHGASSGQITRIITLFNDHTVCRVIELSLEAHGDPGIPFSWLCFGSEGRQEQTLHTDQDNGMLFSAASGAEAEAQRERLLPLASHINHALAECGFTLCKGNIMASNPELCLSAQEWRDKFSRLVRSTTPANLLSSSIYFDFRVVWGDKRGPEQLFAEVLRQIGGNTLFQQQMAQNALLNRPPIGRLRDFVVARSGAEKDTLDTKVQGLSPFVDGARL
;
A
#
# COMPACT_ATOMS: atom_id res chain seq x y z
N LEU A 1 12.45 -18.93 9.47
CA LEU A 1 11.40 -17.89 9.57
C LEU A 1 11.62 -17.03 10.82
N VAL A 2 11.52 -17.58 12.04
CA VAL A 2 11.63 -16.82 13.32
C VAL A 2 12.99 -16.09 13.42
N HIS A 3 14.08 -16.76 13.05
CA HIS A 3 15.41 -16.16 13.06
C HIS A 3 15.50 -14.94 12.13
N LEU A 4 15.04 -15.07 10.86
CA LEU A 4 15.08 -13.98 9.88
C LEU A 4 14.20 -12.79 10.31
N ALA A 5 13.00 -13.04 10.85
CA ALA A 5 12.16 -11.99 11.41
C ALA A 5 12.82 -11.22 12.56
N ARG A 6 13.57 -11.92 13.41
CA ARG A 6 14.35 -11.28 14.48
C ARG A 6 15.50 -10.45 13.91
N THR A 7 16.24 -11.00 12.93
CA THR A 7 17.38 -10.31 12.32
C THR A 7 16.93 -9.03 11.61
N LEU A 8 15.79 -9.04 10.92
CA LEU A 8 15.21 -7.83 10.31
C LEU A 8 14.92 -6.76 11.36
N ARG A 9 14.25 -7.12 12.46
CA ARG A 9 13.91 -6.16 13.52
C ARG A 9 15.13 -5.60 14.25
N GLN A 10 16.23 -6.33 14.27
CA GLN A 10 17.47 -5.96 14.96
C GLN A 10 18.54 -5.42 13.99
N ALA A 11 18.21 -5.22 12.71
CA ALA A 11 19.18 -4.69 11.75
C ALA A 11 19.65 -3.29 12.16
N GLU A 12 20.96 -3.08 12.18
CA GLU A 12 21.58 -1.84 12.65
C GLU A 12 21.73 -0.79 11.54
N SER A 13 21.40 -1.12 10.29
CA SER A 13 21.54 -0.23 9.15
C SER A 13 20.63 -0.61 7.97
N ILE A 14 20.34 0.37 7.11
CA ILE A 14 19.63 0.16 5.84
C ILE A 14 20.39 -0.86 4.96
N GLN A 15 21.73 -0.76 4.92
CA GLN A 15 22.56 -1.73 4.21
C GLN A 15 22.30 -3.16 4.68
N ARG A 16 22.20 -3.38 5.99
CA ARG A 16 21.91 -4.71 6.54
C ARG A 16 20.53 -5.22 6.13
N LEU A 17 19.51 -4.35 6.12
CA LEU A 17 18.17 -4.70 5.63
C LEU A 17 18.19 -5.09 4.15
N ARG A 18 18.92 -4.34 3.34
CA ARG A 18 19.11 -4.65 1.91
C ARG A 18 19.74 -6.02 1.69
N ASP A 19 20.77 -6.34 2.47
CA ASP A 19 21.48 -7.62 2.33
C ASP A 19 20.59 -8.81 2.70
N LEU A 20 19.71 -8.66 3.69
CA LEU A 20 18.75 -9.69 4.12
C LEU A 20 17.67 -10.01 3.06
N ARG A 21 17.52 -9.18 2.03
CA ARG A 21 16.55 -9.43 0.97
C ARG A 21 16.81 -10.75 0.22
N SER A 22 18.07 -11.10 0.01
CA SER A 22 18.45 -12.37 -0.60
C SER A 22 18.00 -13.57 0.24
N ASP A 23 18.07 -13.47 1.56
CA ASP A 23 17.64 -14.54 2.46
C ASP A 23 16.11 -14.71 2.43
N ILE A 24 15.37 -13.60 2.27
CA ILE A 24 13.92 -13.65 2.08
C ILE A 24 13.56 -14.36 0.78
N HIS A 25 14.24 -14.05 -0.32
CA HIS A 25 14.03 -14.70 -1.61
C HIS A 25 14.30 -16.21 -1.52
N GLN A 26 15.44 -16.60 -0.96
CA GLN A 26 15.80 -18.02 -0.78
C GLN A 26 14.76 -18.77 0.08
N LEU A 27 14.25 -18.12 1.14
CA LEU A 27 13.21 -18.73 1.95
C LEU A 27 11.92 -18.94 1.17
N VAL A 28 11.48 -17.94 0.39
CA VAL A 28 10.29 -18.05 -0.47
C VAL A 28 10.45 -19.13 -1.52
N ASP A 29 11.61 -19.22 -2.18
CA ASP A 29 11.92 -20.26 -3.15
C ASP A 29 11.89 -21.67 -2.51
N SER A 30 12.43 -21.79 -1.31
CA SER A 30 12.35 -23.04 -0.53
C SER A 30 10.91 -23.40 -0.18
N MET A 31 10.08 -22.44 0.22
CA MET A 31 8.66 -22.66 0.54
C MET A 31 7.90 -23.13 -0.71
N LEU A 32 8.16 -22.51 -1.87
CA LEU A 32 7.57 -22.91 -3.16
C LEU A 32 7.95 -24.36 -3.52
N ALA A 33 9.23 -24.70 -3.40
CA ALA A 33 9.74 -26.04 -3.68
C ALA A 33 9.11 -27.12 -2.78
N HIS A 34 8.67 -26.75 -1.57
CA HIS A 34 7.99 -27.64 -0.62
C HIS A 34 6.47 -27.55 -0.68
N GLY A 35 5.90 -26.91 -1.71
CA GLY A 35 4.46 -26.90 -1.96
C GLY A 35 3.66 -25.95 -1.09
N ALA A 36 4.28 -24.88 -0.55
CA ALA A 36 3.54 -23.85 0.18
C ALA A 36 2.51 -23.17 -0.74
N SER A 37 1.32 -22.92 -0.21
CA SER A 37 0.27 -22.21 -0.94
C SER A 37 0.60 -20.71 -1.14
N SER A 38 0.02 -20.09 -2.18
CA SER A 38 0.17 -18.67 -2.43
C SER A 38 -0.19 -17.81 -1.20
N GLY A 39 -1.27 -18.17 -0.48
CA GLY A 39 -1.68 -17.47 0.73
C GLY A 39 -0.69 -17.61 1.90
N GLN A 40 0.06 -18.71 2.00
CA GLN A 40 1.14 -18.84 2.97
C GLN A 40 2.33 -17.96 2.59
N ILE A 41 2.68 -17.94 1.31
CA ILE A 41 3.80 -17.16 0.78
C ILE A 41 3.54 -15.66 0.93
N THR A 42 2.36 -15.16 0.53
CA THR A 42 2.03 -13.74 0.65
C THR A 42 2.01 -13.27 2.10
N ARG A 43 1.52 -14.09 3.04
CA ARG A 43 1.57 -13.77 4.48
C ARG A 43 3.01 -13.65 5.01
N ILE A 44 3.90 -14.52 4.57
CA ILE A 44 5.32 -14.49 4.98
C ILE A 44 6.03 -13.28 4.38
N ILE A 45 5.78 -12.99 3.09
CA ILE A 45 6.33 -11.79 2.44
C ILE A 45 5.83 -10.53 3.18
N THR A 46 4.53 -10.43 3.46
CA THR A 46 3.96 -9.31 4.21
C THR A 46 4.61 -9.13 5.57
N LEU A 47 4.81 -10.23 6.33
CA LEU A 47 5.46 -10.17 7.64
C LEU A 47 6.88 -9.58 7.55
N PHE A 48 7.65 -9.99 6.55
CA PHE A 48 9.02 -9.49 6.38
C PHE A 48 9.05 -8.06 5.86
N ASN A 49 8.13 -7.72 4.95
CA ASN A 49 7.97 -6.35 4.48
C ASN A 49 7.60 -5.41 5.63
N ASP A 50 6.64 -5.78 6.48
CA ASP A 50 6.24 -5.00 7.65
C ASP A 50 7.43 -4.78 8.62
N HIS A 51 8.21 -5.83 8.89
CA HIS A 51 9.41 -5.68 9.73
C HIS A 51 10.46 -4.78 9.08
N THR A 52 10.63 -4.86 7.77
CA THR A 52 11.55 -3.98 7.04
C THR A 52 11.08 -2.53 7.10
N VAL A 53 9.80 -2.26 6.82
CA VAL A 53 9.20 -0.91 6.88
C VAL A 53 9.36 -0.32 8.29
N CYS A 54 8.98 -1.07 9.34
CA CYS A 54 9.12 -0.61 10.72
C CYS A 54 10.58 -0.27 11.04
N ARG A 55 11.52 -1.16 10.68
CA ARG A 55 12.94 -0.93 11.01
C ARG A 55 13.56 0.21 10.20
N VAL A 56 13.16 0.39 8.95
CA VAL A 56 13.57 1.56 8.14
C VAL A 56 13.09 2.86 8.78
N ILE A 57 11.84 2.91 9.28
CA ILE A 57 11.31 4.10 9.97
C ILE A 57 12.12 4.38 11.24
N GLU A 58 12.38 3.36 12.08
CA GLU A 58 13.18 3.51 13.29
C GLU A 58 14.60 4.03 13.01
N LEU A 59 15.30 3.42 12.04
CA LEU A 59 16.64 3.85 11.62
C LEU A 59 16.64 5.28 11.04
N SER A 60 15.56 5.64 10.34
CA SER A 60 15.41 6.98 9.78
C SER A 60 15.20 8.03 10.88
N LEU A 61 14.43 7.73 11.91
CA LEU A 61 14.26 8.58 13.09
C LEU A 61 15.58 8.71 13.87
N GLU A 62 16.34 7.62 14.01
CA GLU A 62 17.67 7.64 14.64
C GLU A 62 18.66 8.54 13.86
N ALA A 63 18.65 8.47 12.53
CA ALA A 63 19.59 9.20 11.66
C ALA A 63 19.25 10.69 11.46
N HIS A 64 17.96 11.01 11.32
CA HIS A 64 17.49 12.39 11.02
C HIS A 64 17.00 13.14 12.25
N GLY A 65 16.86 12.45 13.40
CA GLY A 65 16.22 12.98 14.59
C GLY A 65 14.70 12.85 14.54
N ASP A 66 14.10 12.59 15.70
CA ASP A 66 12.65 12.56 15.85
C ASP A 66 12.11 14.00 15.73
N PRO A 67 11.20 14.28 14.79
CA PRO A 67 10.58 15.61 14.68
C PRO A 67 9.68 15.95 15.87
N GLY A 68 9.44 15.01 16.81
CA GLY A 68 8.55 15.19 17.96
C GLY A 68 7.07 15.31 17.55
N ILE A 69 6.71 14.84 16.37
CA ILE A 69 5.35 14.81 15.84
C ILE A 69 4.94 13.35 15.69
N PRO A 70 4.03 12.84 16.54
CA PRO A 70 3.54 11.48 16.40
C PRO A 70 2.81 11.31 15.07
N PHE A 71 3.15 10.27 14.33
CA PHE A 71 2.54 9.93 13.07
C PHE A 71 2.28 8.42 12.93
N SER A 72 1.37 8.08 12.04
CA SER A 72 1.11 6.70 11.60
C SER A 72 1.52 6.54 10.15
N TRP A 73 2.24 5.46 9.83
CA TRP A 73 2.57 5.07 8.46
C TRP A 73 1.49 4.18 7.91
N LEU A 74 0.84 4.65 6.85
CA LEU A 74 -0.24 3.96 6.15
C LEU A 74 0.33 3.27 4.91
N CYS A 75 -0.07 2.04 4.67
CA CYS A 75 0.21 1.30 3.45
C CYS A 75 -1.09 1.05 2.70
N PHE A 76 -1.07 1.22 1.38
CA PHE A 76 -2.24 1.15 0.50
C PHE A 76 -2.19 -0.06 -0.44
N GLY A 77 -3.28 -0.28 -1.15
CA GLY A 77 -3.37 -1.25 -2.23
C GLY A 77 -2.98 -2.67 -1.82
N SER A 78 -2.09 -3.32 -2.56
CA SER A 78 -1.65 -4.69 -2.27
C SER A 78 -0.95 -4.81 -0.91
N GLU A 79 -0.22 -3.78 -0.47
CA GLU A 79 0.39 -3.74 0.85
C GLU A 79 -0.67 -3.61 1.96
N GLY A 80 -1.67 -2.76 1.74
CA GLY A 80 -2.83 -2.62 2.64
C GLY A 80 -3.59 -3.94 2.78
N ARG A 81 -3.79 -4.70 1.70
CA ARG A 81 -4.47 -6.00 1.67
C ARG A 81 -3.61 -7.20 2.07
N GLN A 82 -2.32 -7.01 2.37
CA GLN A 82 -1.37 -8.08 2.69
C GLN A 82 -1.18 -9.09 1.54
N GLU A 83 -1.18 -8.61 0.31
CA GLU A 83 -1.08 -9.41 -0.92
C GLU A 83 0.20 -9.12 -1.71
N GLN A 84 1.20 -8.53 -1.08
CA GLN A 84 2.46 -8.20 -1.73
C GLN A 84 3.21 -9.44 -2.21
N THR A 85 3.96 -9.27 -3.28
CA THR A 85 4.93 -10.24 -3.81
C THR A 85 6.35 -9.80 -3.50
N LEU A 86 7.35 -10.58 -3.92
CA LEU A 86 8.76 -10.23 -3.75
C LEU A 86 9.16 -8.95 -4.49
N HIS A 87 8.49 -8.65 -5.60
CA HIS A 87 8.66 -7.40 -6.33
C HIS A 87 7.43 -6.53 -6.08
N THR A 88 7.60 -5.48 -5.30
CA THR A 88 6.54 -4.56 -4.92
C THR A 88 7.00 -3.12 -5.05
N ASP A 89 6.11 -2.26 -5.48
CA ASP A 89 6.25 -0.82 -5.41
C ASP A 89 5.72 -0.30 -4.07
N GLN A 90 6.10 0.91 -3.76
CA GLN A 90 5.64 1.60 -2.56
C GLN A 90 4.31 2.27 -2.84
N ASP A 91 3.31 1.94 -2.01
CA ASP A 91 2.05 2.67 -1.95
C ASP A 91 1.80 3.02 -0.48
N ASN A 92 2.16 4.25 -0.06
CA ASN A 92 2.11 4.62 1.35
C ASN A 92 1.72 6.08 1.57
N GLY A 93 1.40 6.42 2.80
CA GLY A 93 1.09 7.76 3.26
C GLY A 93 1.37 7.92 4.74
N MET A 94 1.29 9.15 5.19
CA MET A 94 1.49 9.51 6.59
C MET A 94 0.25 10.19 7.14
N LEU A 95 -0.14 9.81 8.35
CA LEU A 95 -1.24 10.43 9.09
C LEU A 95 -0.70 10.96 10.42
N PHE A 96 -0.98 12.23 10.71
CA PHE A 96 -0.64 12.87 11.97
C PHE A 96 -1.83 13.68 12.54
N SER A 97 -1.72 14.17 13.78
CA SER A 97 -2.77 15.00 14.40
C SER A 97 -2.37 16.46 14.38
N ALA A 98 -3.32 17.34 14.06
CA ALA A 98 -3.15 18.79 14.14
C ALA A 98 -4.46 19.43 14.59
N ALA A 99 -4.39 20.51 15.38
CA ALA A 99 -5.55 21.24 15.89
C ALA A 99 -6.10 22.27 14.90
N SER A 100 -5.33 22.66 13.89
CA SER A 100 -5.70 23.62 12.85
C SER A 100 -5.01 23.35 11.52
N GLY A 101 -5.51 23.94 10.44
CA GLY A 101 -4.85 23.84 9.12
C GLY A 101 -3.46 24.47 9.10
N ALA A 102 -3.23 25.56 9.80
CA ALA A 102 -1.92 26.19 9.91
C ALA A 102 -0.92 25.30 10.65
N GLU A 103 -1.36 24.62 11.71
CA GLU A 103 -0.55 23.63 12.41
C GLU A 103 -0.27 22.41 11.53
N ALA A 104 -1.27 21.93 10.78
CA ALA A 104 -1.10 20.83 9.85
C ALA A 104 -0.02 21.13 8.81
N GLU A 105 -0.02 22.33 8.25
CA GLU A 105 1.00 22.77 7.30
C GLU A 105 2.41 22.80 7.93
N ALA A 106 2.54 23.44 9.09
CA ALA A 106 3.82 23.52 9.80
C ALA A 106 4.37 22.14 10.20
N GLN A 107 3.50 21.22 10.60
CA GLN A 107 3.90 19.84 10.91
C GLN A 107 4.29 19.07 9.65
N ARG A 108 3.54 19.24 8.55
CA ARG A 108 3.85 18.63 7.25
C ARG A 108 5.23 19.05 6.74
N GLU A 109 5.55 20.33 6.78
CA GLU A 109 6.87 20.83 6.38
C GLU A 109 8.02 20.16 7.15
N ARG A 110 7.80 19.82 8.41
CA ARG A 110 8.78 19.11 9.25
C ARG A 110 8.82 17.61 8.98
N LEU A 111 7.68 16.98 8.62
CA LEU A 111 7.58 15.55 8.35
C LEU A 111 8.02 15.15 6.95
N LEU A 112 7.85 16.00 5.94
CA LEU A 112 8.16 15.68 4.54
C LEU A 112 9.64 15.29 4.30
N PRO A 113 10.66 15.94 4.90
CA PRO A 113 12.05 15.50 4.75
C PRO A 113 12.27 14.09 5.29
N LEU A 114 11.68 13.75 6.44
CA LEU A 114 11.74 12.42 7.03
C LEU A 114 11.01 11.40 6.15
N ALA A 115 9.81 11.72 5.67
CA ALA A 115 9.04 10.86 4.76
C ALA A 115 9.81 10.58 3.47
N SER A 116 10.46 11.58 2.89
CA SER A 116 11.31 11.43 1.71
C SER A 116 12.49 10.49 2.00
N HIS A 117 13.16 10.67 3.13
CA HIS A 117 14.25 9.78 3.53
C HIS A 117 13.76 8.33 3.68
N ILE A 118 12.65 8.10 4.37
CA ILE A 118 12.06 6.77 4.54
C ILE A 118 11.76 6.13 3.17
N ASN A 119 11.11 6.86 2.25
CA ASN A 119 10.80 6.32 0.92
C ASN A 119 12.06 5.94 0.13
N HIS A 120 13.14 6.74 0.20
CA HIS A 120 14.41 6.40 -0.45
C HIS A 120 15.11 5.20 0.22
N ALA A 121 15.12 5.14 1.55
CA ALA A 121 15.67 4.00 2.28
C ALA A 121 14.91 2.69 1.99
N LEU A 122 13.58 2.76 1.87
CA LEU A 122 12.76 1.63 1.41
C LEU A 122 13.12 1.24 -0.03
N ALA A 123 13.40 2.20 -0.91
CA ALA A 123 13.84 1.91 -2.28
C ALA A 123 15.19 1.16 -2.29
N GLU A 124 16.13 1.52 -1.41
CA GLU A 124 17.38 0.77 -1.22
C GLU A 124 17.14 -0.65 -0.73
N CYS A 125 16.13 -0.86 0.11
CA CYS A 125 15.68 -2.18 0.55
C CYS A 125 14.88 -2.94 -0.52
N GLY A 126 14.68 -2.36 -1.73
CA GLY A 126 14.08 -3.00 -2.90
C GLY A 126 12.57 -2.83 -3.02
N PHE A 127 11.98 -1.87 -2.32
CA PHE A 127 10.61 -1.42 -2.58
C PHE A 127 10.65 -0.32 -3.64
N THR A 128 10.28 -0.63 -4.86
CA THR A 128 10.37 0.33 -5.98
C THR A 128 9.55 1.59 -5.69
N LEU A 129 10.11 2.77 -5.98
CA LEU A 129 9.36 4.03 -5.86
C LEU A 129 8.13 3.99 -6.78
N CYS A 130 6.98 4.40 -6.24
CA CYS A 130 5.72 4.42 -6.99
C CYS A 130 5.77 5.44 -8.13
N LYS A 131 5.57 4.99 -9.38
CA LYS A 131 5.51 5.87 -10.55
C LYS A 131 4.33 6.85 -10.49
N GLY A 132 3.25 6.47 -9.80
CA GLY A 132 2.08 7.30 -9.54
C GLY A 132 2.26 8.30 -8.40
N ASN A 133 3.46 8.35 -7.79
CA ASN A 133 3.77 9.19 -6.63
C ASN A 133 2.83 8.99 -5.43
N ILE A 134 2.36 7.73 -5.22
CA ILE A 134 1.55 7.32 -4.07
C ILE A 134 2.50 7.01 -2.90
N MET A 135 3.12 8.04 -2.36
CA MET A 135 4.13 7.91 -1.30
C MET A 135 3.99 9.00 -0.25
N ALA A 136 4.39 8.71 0.98
CA ALA A 136 4.33 9.64 2.12
C ALA A 136 5.17 10.91 1.90
N SER A 137 6.18 10.87 1.03
CA SER A 137 6.97 12.03 0.59
C SER A 137 6.19 12.99 -0.32
N ASN A 138 5.02 12.58 -0.83
CA ASN A 138 4.10 13.45 -1.54
C ASN A 138 3.30 14.27 -0.51
N PRO A 139 3.31 15.62 -0.57
CA PRO A 139 2.50 16.45 0.34
C PRO A 139 1.01 16.11 0.36
N GLU A 140 0.48 15.58 -0.76
CA GLU A 140 -0.91 15.13 -0.89
C GLU A 140 -1.24 13.86 -0.09
N LEU A 141 -0.22 13.19 0.47
CA LEU A 141 -0.32 11.94 1.23
C LEU A 141 0.38 12.00 2.60
N CYS A 142 0.97 13.13 2.94
CA CYS A 142 1.46 13.47 4.28
C CYS A 142 0.45 14.41 4.92
N LEU A 143 -0.63 13.88 5.48
CA LEU A 143 -1.82 14.65 5.84
C LEU A 143 -2.18 14.49 7.31
N SER A 144 -2.76 15.56 7.88
CA SER A 144 -3.43 15.46 9.18
C SER A 144 -4.67 14.56 9.12
N ALA A 145 -5.12 14.09 10.28
CA ALA A 145 -6.32 13.26 10.36
C ALA A 145 -7.56 13.95 9.78
N GLN A 146 -7.67 15.30 9.92
CA GLN A 146 -8.78 16.05 9.33
C GLN A 146 -8.66 16.13 7.81
N GLU A 147 -7.48 16.37 7.28
CA GLU A 147 -7.24 16.41 5.83
C GLU A 147 -7.50 15.05 5.16
N TRP A 148 -7.14 13.94 5.83
CA TRP A 148 -7.52 12.61 5.37
C TRP A 148 -9.03 12.40 5.34
N ARG A 149 -9.78 12.85 6.39
CA ARG A 149 -11.26 12.82 6.37
C ARG A 149 -11.82 13.59 5.19
N ASP A 150 -11.31 14.79 4.95
CA ASP A 150 -11.76 15.66 3.85
C ASP A 150 -11.43 15.04 2.49
N LYS A 151 -10.24 14.42 2.33
CA LYS A 151 -9.84 13.69 1.13
C LYS A 151 -10.77 12.52 0.84
N PHE A 152 -11.04 11.65 1.81
CA PHE A 152 -11.96 10.53 1.64
C PHE A 152 -13.39 11.00 1.37
N SER A 153 -13.87 12.04 2.07
CA SER A 153 -15.19 12.60 1.83
C SER A 153 -15.35 13.15 0.42
N ARG A 154 -14.32 13.79 -0.13
CA ARG A 154 -14.32 14.24 -1.54
C ARG A 154 -14.37 13.06 -2.51
N LEU A 155 -13.58 12.01 -2.26
CA LEU A 155 -13.58 10.81 -3.10
C LEU A 155 -14.96 10.14 -3.16
N VAL A 156 -15.64 10.03 -2.02
CA VAL A 156 -16.98 9.41 -1.93
C VAL A 156 -18.07 10.29 -2.55
N ARG A 157 -17.96 11.63 -2.44
CA ARG A 157 -18.98 12.55 -2.95
C ARG A 157 -18.84 12.90 -4.43
N SER A 158 -17.63 12.83 -4.97
CA SER A 158 -17.33 13.21 -6.36
C SER A 158 -16.82 12.02 -7.15
N THR A 159 -17.70 11.36 -7.87
CA THR A 159 -17.48 10.10 -8.56
C THR A 159 -16.92 10.30 -9.98
N THR A 160 -15.87 11.12 -10.12
CA THR A 160 -15.12 11.21 -11.39
C THR A 160 -14.29 9.94 -11.63
N PRO A 161 -13.93 9.59 -12.88
CA PRO A 161 -13.05 8.45 -13.15
C PRO A 161 -11.73 8.50 -12.37
N ALA A 162 -11.14 9.69 -12.20
CA ALA A 162 -9.92 9.88 -11.41
C ALA A 162 -10.15 9.58 -9.92
N ASN A 163 -11.28 10.00 -9.35
CA ASN A 163 -11.62 9.72 -7.96
C ASN A 163 -11.94 8.24 -7.72
N LEU A 164 -12.59 7.56 -8.68
CA LEU A 164 -12.84 6.12 -8.59
C LEU A 164 -11.53 5.32 -8.61
N LEU A 165 -10.58 5.70 -9.48
CA LEU A 165 -9.24 5.11 -9.49
C LEU A 165 -8.52 5.35 -8.16
N SER A 166 -8.53 6.59 -7.66
CA SER A 166 -7.95 6.93 -6.36
C SER A 166 -8.60 6.16 -5.21
N SER A 167 -9.92 5.99 -5.23
CA SER A 167 -10.66 5.20 -4.24
C SER A 167 -10.19 3.75 -4.23
N SER A 168 -9.93 3.15 -5.39
CA SER A 168 -9.44 1.77 -5.50
C SER A 168 -8.03 1.59 -4.90
N ILE A 169 -7.25 2.66 -4.75
CA ILE A 169 -5.94 2.64 -4.12
C ILE A 169 -6.06 2.92 -2.61
N TYR A 170 -6.74 4.02 -2.24
CA TYR A 170 -6.70 4.53 -0.86
C TYR A 170 -7.65 3.81 0.10
N PHE A 171 -8.71 3.15 -0.37
CA PHE A 171 -9.65 2.48 0.54
C PHE A 171 -9.11 1.17 1.11
N ASP A 172 -8.13 0.57 0.47
CA ASP A 172 -7.40 -0.58 1.01
C ASP A 172 -6.19 -0.09 1.80
N PHE A 173 -6.40 0.49 2.98
CA PHE A 173 -5.27 0.94 3.77
C PHE A 173 -5.13 0.21 5.11
N ARG A 174 -3.90 0.14 5.58
CA ARG A 174 -3.51 -0.50 6.83
C ARG A 174 -2.39 0.30 7.49
N VAL A 175 -2.38 0.34 8.83
CA VAL A 175 -1.27 0.91 9.60
C VAL A 175 -0.17 -0.13 9.78
N VAL A 176 1.05 0.20 9.38
CA VAL A 176 2.22 -0.65 9.60
C VAL A 176 3.05 -0.14 10.77
N TRP A 177 3.14 1.16 10.98
CA TRP A 177 3.89 1.77 12.07
C TRP A 177 3.13 2.94 12.70
N GLY A 178 3.32 3.15 14.02
CA GLY A 178 2.64 4.21 14.77
C GLY A 178 1.33 3.80 15.43
N ASP A 179 0.56 4.79 15.93
CA ASP A 179 -0.73 4.56 16.58
C ASP A 179 -1.80 4.14 15.56
N LYS A 180 -2.51 3.07 15.85
CA LYS A 180 -3.56 2.52 14.98
C LYS A 180 -4.93 3.15 15.21
N ARG A 181 -5.18 3.73 16.38
CA ARG A 181 -6.51 4.23 16.78
C ARG A 181 -7.07 5.31 15.86
N GLY A 182 -6.24 6.29 15.52
CA GLY A 182 -6.66 7.37 14.60
C GLY A 182 -7.04 6.84 13.20
N PRO A 183 -6.17 6.08 12.53
CA PRO A 183 -6.50 5.46 11.25
C PRO A 183 -7.68 4.47 11.29
N GLU A 184 -7.84 3.68 12.37
CA GLU A 184 -8.99 2.77 12.52
C GLU A 184 -10.31 3.54 12.62
N GLN A 185 -10.32 4.66 13.35
CA GLN A 185 -11.48 5.56 13.43
C GLN A 185 -11.79 6.18 12.06
N LEU A 186 -10.76 6.63 11.35
CA LEU A 186 -10.88 7.15 9.98
C LEU A 186 -11.49 6.09 9.05
N PHE A 187 -11.01 4.85 9.11
CA PHE A 187 -11.53 3.75 8.29
C PHE A 187 -13.02 3.48 8.57
N ALA A 188 -13.40 3.40 9.85
CA ALA A 188 -14.80 3.20 10.24
C ALA A 188 -15.71 4.34 9.76
N GLU A 189 -15.21 5.57 9.74
CA GLU A 189 -15.93 6.74 9.24
C GLU A 189 -16.10 6.70 7.71
N VAL A 190 -15.05 6.33 6.98
CA VAL A 190 -15.09 6.14 5.52
C VAL A 190 -16.11 5.07 5.14
N LEU A 191 -16.10 3.91 5.81
CA LEU A 191 -17.08 2.84 5.56
C LEU A 191 -18.53 3.31 5.80
N ARG A 192 -18.77 4.10 6.84
CA ARG A 192 -20.12 4.68 7.07
C ARG A 192 -20.54 5.64 5.94
N GLN A 193 -19.62 6.46 5.43
CA GLN A 193 -19.91 7.36 4.31
C GLN A 193 -20.22 6.60 3.02
N ILE A 194 -19.46 5.51 2.74
CA ILE A 194 -19.70 4.64 1.59
C ILE A 194 -21.05 3.94 1.72
N GLY A 195 -21.36 3.38 2.90
CA GLY A 195 -22.63 2.69 3.16
C GLY A 195 -23.86 3.59 3.00
N GLY A 196 -23.72 4.89 3.22
CA GLY A 196 -24.78 5.90 3.01
C GLY A 196 -24.85 6.47 1.58
N ASN A 197 -23.97 6.08 0.65
CA ASN A 197 -23.89 6.66 -0.70
C ASN A 197 -24.08 5.60 -1.78
N THR A 198 -25.35 5.34 -2.12
CA THR A 198 -25.71 4.34 -3.16
C THR A 198 -25.18 4.68 -4.55
N LEU A 199 -25.08 5.98 -4.89
CA LEU A 199 -24.53 6.42 -6.16
C LEU A 199 -23.04 6.06 -6.27
N PHE A 200 -22.27 6.30 -5.20
CA PHE A 200 -20.86 5.93 -5.15
C PHE A 200 -20.68 4.40 -5.28
N GLN A 201 -21.44 3.60 -4.53
CA GLN A 201 -21.43 2.13 -4.62
C GLN A 201 -21.75 1.66 -6.05
N GLN A 202 -22.78 2.21 -6.68
CA GLN A 202 -23.17 1.86 -8.04
C GLN A 202 -22.06 2.18 -9.05
N GLN A 203 -21.38 3.32 -8.90
CA GLN A 203 -20.30 3.70 -9.81
C GLN A 203 -19.02 2.90 -9.56
N MET A 204 -18.72 2.52 -8.31
CA MET A 204 -17.64 1.57 -8.02
C MET A 204 -17.93 0.21 -8.66
N ALA A 205 -19.16 -0.29 -8.58
CA ALA A 205 -19.57 -1.52 -9.25
C ALA A 205 -19.43 -1.43 -10.77
N GLN A 206 -19.85 -0.33 -11.38
CA GLN A 206 -19.66 -0.09 -12.82
C GLN A 206 -18.18 -0.07 -13.20
N ASN A 207 -17.34 0.60 -12.41
CA ASN A 207 -15.89 0.64 -12.64
C ASN A 207 -15.26 -0.76 -12.54
N ALA A 208 -15.66 -1.56 -11.57
CA ALA A 208 -15.20 -2.94 -11.42
C ALA A 208 -15.53 -3.81 -12.64
N LEU A 209 -16.70 -3.60 -13.26
CA LEU A 209 -17.13 -4.32 -14.45
C LEU A 209 -16.35 -3.96 -15.72
N LEU A 210 -15.55 -2.89 -15.71
CA LEU A 210 -14.65 -2.56 -16.84
C LEU A 210 -13.51 -3.57 -16.97
N ASN A 211 -13.04 -4.11 -15.86
CA ASN A 211 -12.02 -5.14 -15.81
C ASN A 211 -12.67 -6.52 -15.92
N ARG A 212 -12.94 -6.95 -17.14
CA ARG A 212 -13.58 -8.24 -17.39
C ARG A 212 -12.58 -9.39 -17.23
N PRO A 213 -12.97 -10.50 -16.58
CA PRO A 213 -12.17 -11.72 -16.63
C PRO A 213 -11.89 -12.12 -18.08
N PRO A 214 -10.69 -12.61 -18.41
CA PRO A 214 -10.29 -12.92 -19.79
C PRO A 214 -10.83 -14.28 -20.23
N ILE A 215 -12.14 -14.47 -20.11
CA ILE A 215 -12.82 -15.72 -20.48
C ILE A 215 -13.68 -15.48 -21.73
N GLY A 216 -13.36 -16.23 -22.79
CA GLY A 216 -14.12 -16.24 -24.03
C GLY A 216 -15.45 -17.00 -23.91
N ARG A 217 -16.26 -16.95 -24.95
CA ARG A 217 -17.58 -17.61 -25.01
C ARG A 217 -17.50 -19.14 -24.83
N LEU A 218 -16.38 -19.78 -25.17
CA LEU A 218 -16.17 -21.22 -25.10
C LEU A 218 -15.28 -21.64 -23.92
N ARG A 219 -15.12 -20.79 -22.89
CA ARG A 219 -14.26 -20.97 -21.70
C ARG A 219 -12.75 -20.96 -21.99
N ASP A 220 -12.33 -20.55 -23.18
CA ASP A 220 -10.92 -20.34 -23.51
C ASP A 220 -10.45 -18.98 -22.97
N PHE A 221 -9.17 -18.88 -22.62
CA PHE A 221 -8.59 -17.60 -22.24
C PHE A 221 -8.47 -16.66 -23.46
N VAL A 222 -8.89 -15.40 -23.26
CA VAL A 222 -8.71 -14.35 -24.24
C VAL A 222 -7.33 -13.72 -24.01
N VAL A 223 -6.38 -14.03 -24.91
CA VAL A 223 -5.01 -13.49 -24.88
C VAL A 223 -4.88 -12.26 -25.77
N ALA A 224 -3.80 -11.50 -25.59
CA ALA A 224 -3.45 -10.36 -26.41
C ALA A 224 -3.27 -10.79 -27.89
N ARG A 225 -3.92 -10.09 -28.82
CA ARG A 225 -3.93 -10.48 -30.25
C ARG A 225 -2.78 -9.89 -31.06
N SER A 226 -2.09 -8.87 -30.52
CA SER A 226 -1.03 -8.14 -31.23
C SER A 226 -0.08 -7.44 -30.25
N GLY A 227 1.07 -6.99 -30.74
CA GLY A 227 2.10 -6.29 -29.96
C GLY A 227 3.16 -7.24 -29.39
N ALA A 228 4.05 -6.70 -28.55
CA ALA A 228 5.15 -7.45 -27.92
C ALA A 228 4.65 -8.54 -26.96
N GLU A 229 3.42 -8.43 -26.47
CA GLU A 229 2.78 -9.35 -25.53
C GLU A 229 1.74 -10.26 -26.22
N LYS A 230 1.86 -10.45 -27.54
CA LYS A 230 0.98 -11.35 -28.28
C LYS A 230 0.97 -12.76 -27.65
N ASP A 231 -0.22 -13.36 -27.58
CA ASP A 231 -0.47 -14.68 -27.02
C ASP A 231 -0.19 -14.80 -25.48
N THR A 232 -0.05 -13.67 -24.80
CA THR A 232 0.08 -13.62 -23.34
C THR A 232 -1.18 -13.10 -22.67
N LEU A 233 -1.27 -13.32 -21.37
CA LEU A 233 -2.34 -12.87 -20.50
C LEU A 233 -1.74 -12.00 -19.39
N ASP A 234 -2.26 -10.77 -19.22
CA ASP A 234 -1.93 -9.97 -18.04
C ASP A 234 -2.68 -10.51 -16.81
N THR A 235 -1.98 -11.33 -16.04
CA THR A 235 -2.56 -11.96 -14.84
C THR A 235 -2.87 -10.96 -13.73
N LYS A 236 -2.22 -9.80 -13.68
CA LYS A 236 -2.52 -8.74 -12.72
C LYS A 236 -3.83 -8.02 -13.08
N VAL A 237 -3.92 -7.49 -14.30
CA VAL A 237 -5.08 -6.68 -14.72
C VAL A 237 -6.29 -7.56 -15.02
N GLN A 238 -6.11 -8.66 -15.73
CA GLN A 238 -7.22 -9.50 -16.19
C GLN A 238 -7.51 -10.68 -15.26
N GLY A 239 -6.50 -11.14 -14.50
CA GLY A 239 -6.65 -12.24 -13.55
C GLY A 239 -7.04 -11.78 -12.16
N LEU A 240 -6.23 -10.92 -11.54
CA LEU A 240 -6.37 -10.54 -10.12
C LEU A 240 -7.35 -9.37 -9.91
N SER A 241 -7.26 -8.30 -10.73
CA SER A 241 -8.05 -7.08 -10.52
C SER A 241 -9.56 -7.32 -10.45
N PRO A 242 -10.20 -8.17 -11.28
CA PRO A 242 -11.63 -8.42 -11.19
C PRO A 242 -12.08 -8.99 -9.82
N PHE A 243 -11.25 -9.83 -9.20
CA PHE A 243 -11.54 -10.38 -7.86
C PHE A 243 -11.36 -9.34 -6.77
N VAL A 244 -10.29 -8.54 -6.85
CA VAL A 244 -10.02 -7.46 -5.90
C VAL A 244 -11.12 -6.40 -5.98
N ASP A 245 -11.52 -6.00 -7.18
CA ASP A 245 -12.57 -5.00 -7.39
C ASP A 245 -13.94 -5.55 -6.95
N GLY A 246 -14.22 -6.82 -7.20
CA GLY A 246 -15.44 -7.48 -6.72
C GLY A 246 -15.50 -7.61 -5.19
N ALA A 247 -14.36 -7.83 -4.52
CA ALA A 247 -14.30 -7.94 -3.06
C ALA A 247 -14.48 -6.59 -2.33
N ARG A 248 -14.32 -5.45 -3.03
CA ARG A 248 -14.55 -4.10 -2.49
C ARG A 248 -16.02 -3.67 -2.52
N LEU A 249 -16.87 -4.38 -3.28
CA LEU A 249 -18.30 -4.06 -3.43
C LEU A 249 -19.13 -4.67 -2.31
#